data_fcd45488a5f7397627b244b04727d614
#
_entry.id   fcd45488a5f7397627b244b04727d614
#
_cell.length_a   1.000
_cell.length_b   1.000
_cell.length_c   1.000
_cell.angle_alpha   90.00
_cell.angle_beta   90.00
_cell.angle_gamma   90.00
#
_symmetry.space_group_name_H-M   'P 1'
#
loop_
_entity.id
_entity.type
_entity.pdbx_description
1 polymer ?
#
loop_
_entity_poly.entity_id
_entity_poly.type
_entity_poly.pdbx_seq_one_letter_code
_entity_poly.pdbx_strand_id
1 'polypeptide(L)' 'MTSSASCLTPHQSRMGRAALEWTQAELSEEAGVPLNTIVRFERGEGVASEANVAALRQAMEAARVMFSSDDGARLPAPKS' A
#
# COMPACT_ATOMS: atom_id res chain seq x y z
N MET A 1 17.58 4.09 -9.67
CA MET A 1 17.12 4.21 -9.48
C MET A 1 16.13 4.18 -8.94
N THR A 2 15.55 4.14 -8.69
CA THR A 2 14.75 4.08 -8.02
C THR A 2 13.65 4.73 -8.19
N SER A 3 13.30 5.09 -9.11
CA SER A 3 12.16 5.76 -9.41
C SER A 3 10.93 5.04 -9.14
N SER A 4 10.96 3.81 -8.99
CA SER A 4 9.77 3.08 -8.71
C SER A 4 9.31 3.19 -7.29
N ALA A 5 9.96 4.05 -6.53
CA ALA A 5 9.63 4.15 -5.13
C ALA A 5 8.18 4.53 -4.89
N SER A 6 7.54 5.21 -5.83
CA SER A 6 6.16 5.58 -5.65
C SER A 6 5.17 4.60 -6.27
N CYS A 7 5.67 3.54 -6.90
CA CYS A 7 4.78 2.58 -7.52
C CYS A 7 4.26 1.58 -6.52
N LEU A 8 3.01 1.24 -6.66
CA LEU A 8 2.36 0.24 -5.81
C LEU A 8 1.30 -0.43 -6.66
N THR A 9 1.31 -1.75 -6.70
CA THR A 9 0.30 -2.47 -7.45
C THR A 9 -0.90 -2.73 -6.55
N PRO A 10 -2.08 -2.98 -7.14
CA PRO A 10 -3.22 -3.37 -6.31
C PRO A 10 -2.94 -4.59 -5.46
N HIS A 11 -2.20 -5.54 -5.99
CA HIS A 11 -1.85 -6.73 -5.22
C HIS A 11 -0.99 -6.37 -4.01
N GLN A 12 0.00 -5.51 -4.22
CA GLN A 12 0.86 -5.09 -3.11
C GLN A 12 0.07 -4.33 -2.04
N SER A 13 -0.92 -3.55 -2.45
CA SER A 13 -1.76 -2.85 -1.49
C SER A 13 -2.50 -3.83 -0.60
N ARG A 14 -3.11 -4.84 -1.21
CA ARG A 14 -3.84 -5.84 -0.44
C ARG A 14 -2.89 -6.63 0.47
N MET A 15 -1.73 -6.99 -0.04
CA MET A 15 -0.76 -7.76 0.74
C MET A 15 -0.21 -6.93 1.90
N GLY A 16 0.06 -5.66 1.65
CA GLY A 16 0.55 -4.78 2.71
C GLY A 16 -0.47 -4.61 3.80
N ARG A 17 -1.74 -4.41 3.40
CA ARG A 17 -2.80 -4.31 4.40
C ARG A 17 -2.92 -5.59 5.21
N ALA A 18 -2.86 -6.73 4.52
CA ALA A 18 -2.96 -8.00 5.22
C ALA A 18 -1.83 -8.18 6.22
N ALA A 19 -0.63 -7.80 5.84
CA ALA A 19 0.52 -7.91 6.74
C ALA A 19 0.35 -7.03 7.96
N LEU A 20 -0.30 -5.89 7.81
CA LEU A 20 -0.53 -4.97 8.92
C LEU A 20 -1.85 -5.24 9.62
N GLU A 21 -2.66 -6.12 9.07
CA GLU A 21 -4.02 -6.38 9.57
C GLU A 21 -4.87 -5.12 9.52
N TRP A 22 -4.67 -4.33 8.49
CA TRP A 22 -5.44 -3.11 8.28
C TRP A 22 -6.62 -3.36 7.37
N THR A 23 -7.74 -2.74 7.69
CA THR A 23 -8.86 -2.67 6.76
C THR A 23 -8.57 -1.57 5.76
N GLN A 24 -9.37 -1.53 4.69
CA GLN A 24 -9.24 -0.45 3.72
C GLN A 24 -9.53 0.90 4.39
N ALA A 25 -10.46 0.92 5.33
CA ALA A 25 -10.76 2.16 6.04
C ALA A 25 -9.56 2.63 6.87
N GLU A 26 -8.85 1.70 7.49
CA GLU A 26 -7.67 2.06 8.25
C GLU A 26 -6.58 2.60 7.36
N LEU A 27 -6.40 1.97 6.20
CA LEU A 27 -5.42 2.47 5.24
C LEU A 27 -5.81 3.87 4.77
N SER A 28 -7.11 4.09 4.55
CA SER A 28 -7.59 5.40 4.14
C SER A 28 -7.19 6.46 5.17
N GLU A 29 -7.36 6.17 6.43
CA GLU A 29 -7.01 7.11 7.48
C GLU A 29 -5.52 7.35 7.55
N GLU A 30 -4.74 6.28 7.45
CA GLU A 30 -3.29 6.42 7.57
C GLU A 30 -2.67 7.13 6.38
N ALA A 31 -3.21 6.90 5.19
CA ALA A 31 -2.63 7.46 3.98
C ALA A 31 -3.23 8.80 3.59
N GLY A 32 -4.38 9.14 4.14
CA GLY A 32 -5.08 10.35 3.74
C GLY A 32 -5.65 10.25 2.33
N VAL A 33 -6.02 9.05 1.91
CA VAL A 33 -6.57 8.79 0.59
C VAL A 33 -8.02 8.37 0.76
N PRO A 34 -8.93 8.88 -0.07
CA PRO A 34 -10.35 8.53 0.09
C PRO A 34 -10.57 7.02 -0.01
N LEU A 35 -11.44 6.51 0.83
CA LEU A 35 -11.73 5.09 0.87
C LEU A 35 -12.16 4.56 -0.48
N ASN A 36 -13.05 5.28 -1.16
CA ASN A 36 -13.50 4.88 -2.47
C ASN A 36 -12.36 4.68 -3.43
N THR A 37 -11.36 5.55 -3.37
CA THR A 37 -10.21 5.46 -4.24
C THR A 37 -9.44 4.17 -3.96
N ILE A 38 -9.31 3.81 -2.70
CA ILE A 38 -8.60 2.60 -2.33
C ILE A 38 -9.37 1.36 -2.80
N VAL A 39 -10.68 1.36 -2.60
CA VAL A 39 -11.49 0.22 -3.00
C VAL A 39 -11.35 -0.04 -4.49
N ARG A 40 -11.47 1.02 -5.28
CA ARG A 40 -11.37 0.86 -6.73
C ARG A 40 -9.96 0.51 -7.18
N PHE A 41 -8.97 1.11 -6.54
CA PHE A 41 -7.59 0.80 -6.86
C PHE A 41 -7.29 -0.67 -6.62
N GLU A 42 -7.71 -1.20 -5.48
CA GLU A 42 -7.39 -2.58 -5.13
C GLU A 42 -8.18 -3.58 -5.97
N ARG A 43 -9.25 -3.15 -6.59
CA ARG A 43 -9.98 -4.00 -7.52
C ARG A 43 -9.39 -3.95 -8.92
N GLY A 44 -8.43 -3.08 -9.15
CA GLY A 44 -7.89 -2.87 -10.48
C GLY A 44 -8.81 -2.07 -11.36
N GLU A 45 -9.74 -1.32 -10.76
CA GLU A 45 -10.69 -0.51 -11.50
C GLU A 45 -10.25 0.93 -11.50
N GLY A 46 -10.37 1.57 -12.63
CA GLY A 46 -10.04 2.97 -12.72
C GLY A 46 -8.55 3.21 -12.54
N VAL A 47 -8.19 4.46 -12.45
CA VAL A 47 -6.79 4.86 -12.34
C VAL A 47 -6.64 5.76 -11.14
N ALA A 48 -5.88 5.32 -10.17
CA ALA A 48 -5.58 6.17 -9.03
C ALA A 48 -4.45 7.10 -9.44
N SER A 49 -4.48 8.33 -8.93
CA SER A 49 -3.43 9.28 -9.25
C SER A 49 -2.12 8.81 -8.66
N GLU A 50 -1.02 9.26 -9.24
CA GLU A 50 0.28 8.95 -8.72
C GLU A 50 0.43 9.41 -7.29
N ALA A 51 -0.13 10.57 -6.97
CA ALA A 51 -0.04 11.09 -5.61
C ALA A 51 -0.75 10.17 -4.62
N ASN A 52 -1.91 9.64 -5.01
CA ASN A 52 -2.63 8.73 -4.13
C ASN A 52 -1.89 7.42 -3.97
N VAL A 53 -1.36 6.88 -5.06
CA VAL A 53 -0.61 5.63 -4.99
C VAL A 53 0.62 5.80 -4.11
N ALA A 54 1.33 6.91 -4.28
CA ALA A 54 2.50 7.18 -3.46
C ALA A 54 2.12 7.30 -1.98
N ALA A 55 0.98 7.92 -1.70
CA ALA A 55 0.54 8.07 -0.32
C ALA A 55 0.23 6.72 0.32
N LEU A 56 -0.38 5.82 -0.45
CA LEU A 56 -0.65 4.48 0.05
C LEU A 56 0.64 3.74 0.36
N ARG A 57 1.59 3.82 -0.55
CA ARG A 57 2.86 3.14 -0.33
C ARG A 57 3.59 3.72 0.86
N GLN A 58 3.61 5.03 0.98
CA GLN A 58 4.31 5.67 2.08
C GLN A 58 3.69 5.31 3.43
N ALA A 59 2.35 5.22 3.49
CA ALA A 59 1.70 4.87 4.74
C ALA A 59 2.10 3.46 5.17
N MET A 60 2.17 2.54 4.22
CA MET A 60 2.55 1.18 4.55
C MET A 60 4.02 1.08 4.90
N GLU A 61 4.87 1.81 4.20
CA GLU A 61 6.30 1.79 4.51
C GLU A 61 6.57 2.40 5.88
N ALA A 62 5.83 3.44 6.23
CA ALA A 62 5.96 4.03 7.55
C ALA A 62 5.56 3.03 8.63
N ALA A 63 4.68 2.10 8.29
CA ALA A 63 4.27 1.04 9.21
C ALA A 63 5.17 -0.19 9.05
N ARG A 64 6.27 -0.05 8.31
CA ARG A 64 7.34 -1.04 8.22
C ARG A 64 7.03 -2.24 7.35
N VAL A 65 6.16 -2.07 6.36
CA VAL A 65 5.94 -3.11 5.37
C VAL A 65 7.07 -3.03 4.35
N MET A 66 7.61 -4.17 3.99
CA MET A 66 8.67 -4.25 2.98
C MET A 66 8.09 -4.86 1.73
N PHE A 67 8.26 -4.18 0.60
CA PHE A 67 7.77 -4.66 -0.67
C PHE A 67 8.94 -5.24 -1.46
N SER A 68 8.73 -6.41 -2.03
CA SER A 68 9.79 -7.05 -2.78
C SER A 68 9.52 -6.89 -4.27
N SER A 69 10.53 -7.18 -5.07
CA SER A 69 10.42 -7.03 -6.51
C SER A 69 9.49 -8.05 -7.13
N ASP A 70 9.12 -9.09 -6.41
CA ASP A 70 8.19 -10.07 -6.93
C ASP A 70 6.76 -9.79 -6.49
N ASP A 71 6.47 -8.53 -6.18
CA ASP A 71 5.12 -8.08 -5.87
C ASP A 71 4.62 -8.59 -4.52
N GLY A 72 5.52 -9.00 -3.65
CA GLY A 72 5.13 -9.41 -2.31
C GLY A 72 5.23 -8.27 -1.33
N ALA A 73 4.71 -8.49 -0.14
CA ALA A 73 4.77 -7.52 0.95
C ALA A 73 4.87 -8.28 2.26
N ARG A 74 5.68 -7.78 3.17
CA ARG A 74 5.79 -8.41 4.47
C ARG A 74 6.37 -7.44 5.47
N LEU A 75 6.16 -7.75 6.74
CA LEU A 75 6.75 -6.97 7.80
C LEU A 75 8.16 -7.47 8.07
N PRO A 76 9.01 -6.62 8.65
CA PRO A 76 10.33 -7.08 9.06
C PRO A 76 10.21 -8.17 10.10
N ALA A 77 11.26 -8.93 10.26
CA ALA A 77 11.26 -9.98 11.28
C ALA A 77 10.96 -9.37 12.63
N PRO A 78 10.20 -10.07 13.45
CA PRO A 78 9.88 -9.50 14.77
C PRO A 78 11.12 -9.37 15.61
N LYS A 79 11.14 -8.32 16.42
CA LYS A 79 12.19 -8.16 17.31
C LYS A 79 11.91 -9.00 18.43
N SER A 80 12.63 -9.66 18.93
CA SER A 80 12.28 -10.48 20.06
C SER A 80 12.86 -10.09 21.32
#